data_f6df1aaaf2b6c729fff30540fe229c16
#
_entry.id   f6df1aaaf2b6c729fff30540fe229c16
#
_cell.length_a   1.000
_cell.length_b   1.000
_cell.length_c   1.000
_cell.angle_alpha   90.00
_cell.angle_beta   90.00
_cell.angle_gamma   90.00
#
_symmetry.space_group_name_H-M   'P 1'
#
loop_
_entity.id
_entity.type
_entity.pdbx_description
1 polymer ?
#
loop_
_entity_poly.entity_id
_entity_poly.type
_entity_poly.pdbx_seq_one_letter_code
_entity_poly.pdbx_strand_id
1 'polypeptide(L)'
;MVSRTSVKIIKAHQRPAKIDDVSYVGTHMRQEDMEECFAHSGSSPVQSLFECFFTSNPCMTMISRHGNPMGMWGIIKQPNKSGQVWMLGCKNMLEDSRDKREFLRQSRIELKKLHKEFPVLFNYIDARNTVHLRWLTFMGFTIIKKHETFGYEGRPFYEFVKI
;
A
#
# COMPACT_ATOMS: atom_id res chain seq x y z
N MET A 1 18.56 37.33 7.68
CA MET A 1 19.18 36.00 7.51
C MET A 1 18.10 34.93 7.62
N VAL A 2 17.68 34.37 6.51
CA VAL A 2 16.76 33.22 6.52
C VAL A 2 17.63 31.99 6.76
N SER A 3 17.48 31.37 7.93
CA SER A 3 18.12 30.08 8.26
C SER A 3 17.67 29.06 7.24
N ARG A 4 18.53 28.64 6.33
CA ARG A 4 18.34 27.47 5.51
C ARG A 4 18.45 26.28 6.45
N THR A 5 17.33 25.80 6.94
CA THR A 5 17.26 24.49 7.60
C THR A 5 17.69 23.46 6.55
N SER A 6 18.91 22.94 6.70
CA SER A 6 19.39 21.88 5.82
C SER A 6 18.52 20.66 6.07
N VAL A 7 17.68 20.30 5.11
CA VAL A 7 16.89 19.06 5.16
C VAL A 7 17.89 17.91 5.19
N LYS A 8 17.95 17.22 6.32
CA LYS A 8 18.82 16.05 6.48
C LYS A 8 18.27 14.93 5.57
N ILE A 9 19.05 14.60 4.53
CA ILE A 9 18.72 13.46 3.67
C ILE A 9 19.07 12.17 4.43
N ILE A 10 18.08 11.31 4.58
CA ILE A 10 18.20 9.98 5.19
C ILE A 10 18.03 8.90 4.11
N LYS A 11 18.30 7.65 4.44
CA LYS A 11 17.94 6.54 3.56
C LYS A 11 16.43 6.27 3.65
N ALA A 12 15.78 6.06 2.52
CA ALA A 12 14.39 5.58 2.51
C ALA A 12 14.29 4.27 3.29
N HIS A 13 13.28 4.13 4.14
CA HIS A 13 13.12 2.99 5.04
C HIS A 13 11.65 2.74 5.37
N GLN A 14 11.40 1.67 6.10
CA GLN A 14 10.09 1.34 6.63
C GLN A 14 10.15 1.28 8.16
N ARG A 15 9.07 1.66 8.80
CA ARG A 15 8.89 1.54 10.24
C ARG A 15 7.44 1.16 10.58
N PRO A 16 7.17 0.63 11.77
CA PRO A 16 5.80 0.43 12.23
C PRO A 16 4.97 1.72 12.09
N ALA A 17 3.75 1.59 11.60
CA ALA A 17 2.85 2.71 11.39
C ALA A 17 2.44 3.35 12.72
N LYS A 18 2.23 4.67 12.69
CA LYS A 18 1.70 5.47 13.78
C LYS A 18 0.36 6.06 13.37
N ILE A 19 -0.47 6.41 14.34
CA ILE A 19 -1.79 6.99 14.04
C ILE A 19 -1.68 8.29 13.23
N ASP A 20 -0.66 9.10 13.45
CA ASP A 20 -0.43 10.33 12.68
C ASP A 20 -0.17 10.07 11.19
N ASP A 21 0.38 8.90 10.85
CA ASP A 21 0.61 8.50 9.46
C ASP A 21 -0.71 8.33 8.71
N VAL A 22 -1.75 7.88 9.37
CA VAL A 22 -3.09 7.70 8.78
C VAL A 22 -3.61 9.03 8.24
N SER A 23 -3.50 10.10 9.03
CA SER A 23 -3.91 11.44 8.59
C SER A 23 -3.04 11.95 7.44
N TYR A 24 -1.72 11.81 7.56
CA TYR A 24 -0.80 12.29 6.54
C TYR A 24 -0.99 11.56 5.20
N VAL A 25 -0.95 10.23 5.21
CA VAL A 25 -1.09 9.42 3.99
C VAL A 25 -2.48 9.57 3.40
N GLY A 26 -3.52 9.62 4.21
CA GLY A 26 -4.89 9.82 3.76
C GLY A 26 -5.09 11.15 3.03
N THR A 27 -4.46 12.23 3.49
CA THR A 27 -4.59 13.56 2.87
C THR A 27 -3.67 13.75 1.65
N HIS A 28 -2.63 12.95 1.52
CA HIS A 28 -1.68 12.99 0.39
C HIS A 28 -1.80 11.80 -0.56
N MET A 29 -2.87 11.03 -0.44
CA MET A 29 -3.06 9.80 -1.20
C MET A 29 -3.11 10.05 -2.72
N ARG A 30 -2.58 9.09 -3.48
CA ARG A 30 -2.69 9.06 -4.94
C ARG A 30 -4.15 9.00 -5.36
N GLN A 31 -4.47 9.64 -6.48
CA GLN A 31 -5.84 9.68 -7.02
C GLN A 31 -6.39 8.27 -7.25
N GLU A 32 -5.60 7.38 -7.83
CA GLU A 32 -6.00 6.01 -8.14
C GLU A 32 -6.32 5.21 -6.87
N ASP A 33 -5.58 5.43 -5.80
CA ASP A 33 -5.81 4.77 -4.52
C ASP A 33 -7.05 5.34 -3.80
N MET A 34 -7.29 6.64 -3.93
CA MET A 34 -8.53 7.27 -3.43
C MET A 34 -9.76 6.71 -4.13
N GLU A 35 -9.72 6.61 -5.44
CA GLU A 35 -10.79 6.05 -6.26
C GLU A 35 -11.05 4.58 -5.92
N GLU A 36 -9.99 3.81 -5.69
CA GLU A 36 -10.08 2.41 -5.28
C GLU A 36 -10.74 2.26 -3.90
N CYS A 37 -10.34 3.04 -2.91
CA CYS A 37 -10.95 3.04 -1.59
C CYS A 37 -12.46 3.32 -1.67
N PHE A 38 -12.85 4.32 -2.43
CA PHE A 38 -14.25 4.68 -2.60
C PHE A 38 -15.03 3.61 -3.38
N ALA A 39 -14.46 3.09 -4.47
CA ALA A 39 -15.09 2.03 -5.25
C ALA A 39 -15.28 0.74 -4.45
N HIS A 40 -14.35 0.43 -3.56
CA HIS A 40 -14.40 -0.76 -2.71
C HIS A 40 -15.46 -0.65 -1.61
N SER A 41 -15.46 0.44 -0.84
CA SER A 41 -16.24 0.55 0.40
C SER A 41 -17.07 1.82 0.56
N GLY A 42 -16.98 2.78 -0.36
CA GLY A 42 -17.60 4.10 -0.21
C GLY A 42 -16.91 4.99 0.84
N SER A 43 -15.75 4.58 1.33
CA SER A 43 -15.04 5.28 2.39
C SER A 43 -14.09 6.36 1.85
N SER A 44 -13.87 7.40 2.65
CA SER A 44 -12.79 8.37 2.40
C SER A 44 -11.41 7.71 2.56
N PRO A 45 -10.34 8.33 2.00
CA PRO A 45 -8.98 7.80 2.17
C PRO A 45 -8.56 7.65 3.64
N VAL A 46 -8.83 8.65 4.46
CA VAL A 46 -8.49 8.62 5.90
C VAL A 46 -9.28 7.53 6.62
N GLN A 47 -10.56 7.37 6.33
CA GLN A 47 -11.40 6.33 6.93
C GLN A 47 -10.89 4.93 6.55
N SER A 48 -10.59 4.70 5.29
CA SER A 48 -10.05 3.41 4.83
C SER A 48 -8.73 3.07 5.51
N LEU A 49 -7.81 4.04 5.60
CA LEU A 49 -6.53 3.83 6.30
C LEU A 49 -6.70 3.62 7.79
N PHE A 50 -7.64 4.32 8.42
CA PHE A 50 -7.94 4.15 9.84
C PHE A 50 -8.39 2.72 10.15
N GLU A 51 -9.32 2.20 9.37
CA GLU A 51 -9.78 0.81 9.50
C GLU A 51 -8.63 -0.19 9.27
N CYS A 52 -7.84 0.00 8.22
CA CYS A 52 -6.68 -0.85 7.94
C CYS A 52 -5.63 -0.78 9.06
N PHE A 53 -5.38 0.39 9.63
CA PHE A 53 -4.41 0.57 10.72
C PHE A 53 -4.77 -0.27 11.95
N PHE A 54 -6.03 -0.28 12.35
CA PHE A 54 -6.48 -1.02 13.53
C PHE A 54 -6.66 -2.52 13.30
N THR A 55 -6.81 -2.97 12.07
CA THR A 55 -7.07 -4.38 11.74
C THR A 55 -5.85 -5.13 11.24
N SER A 56 -4.75 -4.42 10.96
CA SER A 56 -3.55 -5.02 10.34
C SER A 56 -2.44 -5.31 11.35
N ASN A 57 -1.76 -6.42 11.12
CA ASN A 57 -0.51 -6.77 11.80
C ASN A 57 0.32 -7.70 10.87
N PRO A 58 1.48 -7.26 10.34
CA PRO A 58 2.07 -5.93 10.54
C PRO A 58 1.29 -4.81 9.86
N CYS A 59 1.52 -3.58 10.32
CA CYS A 59 1.12 -2.34 9.67
C CYS A 59 2.31 -1.40 9.63
N MET A 60 2.75 -1.01 8.44
CA MET A 60 4.02 -0.32 8.22
C MET A 60 3.80 0.98 7.44
N THR A 61 4.65 1.96 7.72
CA THR A 61 4.75 3.20 6.94
C THR A 61 6.09 3.24 6.22
N MET A 62 6.05 3.55 4.93
CA MET A 62 7.22 3.78 4.09
C MET A 62 7.63 5.24 4.17
N ILE A 63 8.90 5.49 4.49
CA ILE A 63 9.46 6.83 4.68
C ILE A 63 10.45 7.16 3.56
N SER A 64 10.27 8.31 2.92
CA SER A 64 11.14 8.82 1.88
C SER A 64 12.51 9.26 2.41
N ARG A 65 13.46 9.51 1.51
CA ARG A 65 14.77 10.09 1.84
C ARG A 65 14.65 11.45 2.52
N HIS A 66 13.56 12.16 2.32
CA HIS A 66 13.28 13.46 2.92
C HIS A 66 12.55 13.37 4.27
N GLY A 67 12.29 12.15 4.76
CA GLY A 67 11.66 11.92 6.06
C GLY A 67 10.13 11.98 6.04
N ASN A 68 9.50 12.06 4.87
CA ASN A 68 8.04 12.12 4.74
C ASN A 68 7.46 10.72 4.46
N PRO A 69 6.26 10.41 4.96
CA PRO A 69 5.56 9.20 4.56
C PRO A 69 5.33 9.17 3.04
N MET A 70 5.60 8.01 2.43
CA MET A 70 5.30 7.74 1.02
C MET A 70 4.08 6.87 0.84
N GLY A 71 3.66 6.19 1.88
CA GLY A 71 2.54 5.27 1.86
C GLY A 71 2.55 4.35 3.06
N MET A 72 1.51 3.56 3.16
CA MET A 72 1.34 2.54 4.21
C MET A 72 0.97 1.21 3.56
N TRP A 73 1.36 0.13 4.21
CA TRP A 73 0.94 -1.22 3.85
C TRP A 73 0.76 -2.08 5.09
N GLY A 74 0.00 -3.14 4.95
CA GLY A 74 -0.21 -4.06 6.05
C GLY A 74 -0.83 -5.38 5.61
N ILE A 75 -1.01 -6.25 6.60
CA ILE A 75 -1.65 -7.56 6.46
C ILE A 75 -2.81 -7.64 7.44
N ILE A 76 -4.00 -7.94 6.92
CA ILE A 76 -5.15 -8.33 7.72
C ILE A 76 -5.19 -9.85 7.73
N LYS A 77 -4.99 -10.45 8.90
CA LYS A 77 -5.01 -11.92 9.06
C LYS A 77 -6.38 -12.47 8.70
N GLN A 78 -6.38 -13.54 7.93
CA GLN A 78 -7.58 -14.25 7.49
C GLN A 78 -7.48 -15.73 7.94
N PRO A 79 -8.59 -16.48 7.91
CA PRO A 79 -8.56 -17.91 8.20
C PRO A 79 -7.56 -18.70 7.34
N ASN A 80 -7.16 -19.89 7.81
CA ASN A 80 -6.26 -20.80 7.08
C ASN A 80 -4.86 -20.22 6.78
N LYS A 81 -4.33 -19.38 7.68
CA LYS A 81 -3.02 -18.73 7.54
C LYS A 81 -2.89 -17.90 6.25
N SER A 82 -4.00 -17.40 5.72
CA SER A 82 -3.97 -16.44 4.63
C SER A 82 -3.87 -15.01 5.14
N GLY A 83 -3.29 -14.14 4.34
CA GLY A 83 -3.14 -12.72 4.64
C GLY A 83 -3.73 -11.87 3.53
N GLN A 84 -4.62 -10.96 3.89
CA GLN A 84 -5.09 -9.93 2.97
C GLN A 84 -4.10 -8.77 2.99
N VAL A 85 -3.29 -8.69 1.95
CA VAL A 85 -2.25 -7.67 1.81
C VAL A 85 -2.82 -6.41 1.16
N TRP A 86 -2.52 -5.25 1.73
CA TRP A 86 -2.93 -3.97 1.17
C TRP A 86 -1.77 -2.97 1.17
N MET A 87 -1.84 -2.01 0.26
CA MET A 87 -0.91 -0.88 0.18
C MET A 87 -1.64 0.33 -0.41
N LEU A 88 -1.45 1.47 0.24
CA LEU A 88 -1.99 2.76 -0.19
C LEU A 88 -0.86 3.80 -0.20
N GLY A 89 -0.67 4.46 -1.31
CA GLY A 89 0.48 5.34 -1.55
C GLY A 89 0.14 6.81 -1.60
N CYS A 90 1.12 7.64 -1.25
CA CYS A 90 1.08 9.08 -1.45
C CYS A 90 1.45 9.43 -2.90
N LYS A 91 1.09 10.64 -3.32
CA LYS A 91 1.40 11.17 -4.66
C LYS A 91 2.89 11.16 -4.98
N ASN A 92 3.75 11.38 -3.98
CA ASN A 92 5.21 11.42 -4.12
C ASN A 92 5.88 10.04 -4.18
N MET A 93 5.14 8.96 -4.02
CA MET A 93 5.69 7.59 -3.89
C MET A 93 6.56 7.17 -5.07
N LEU A 94 6.25 7.64 -6.28
CA LEU A 94 6.93 7.26 -7.52
C LEU A 94 7.73 8.40 -8.15
N GLU A 95 7.82 9.58 -7.51
CA GLU A 95 8.49 10.76 -8.06
C GLU A 95 10.00 10.67 -8.02
N ASP A 96 10.57 10.20 -6.92
CA ASP A 96 12.02 10.04 -6.76
C ASP A 96 12.46 8.63 -7.14
N SER A 97 13.36 8.52 -8.12
CA SER A 97 13.82 7.22 -8.63
C SER A 97 14.60 6.39 -7.59
N ARG A 98 15.25 7.07 -6.63
CA ARG A 98 16.00 6.39 -5.54
C ARG A 98 15.03 5.82 -4.51
N ASP A 99 14.01 6.59 -4.11
CA ASP A 99 12.94 6.13 -3.23
C ASP A 99 12.20 4.96 -3.86
N LYS A 100 11.85 5.06 -5.15
CA LYS A 100 11.20 3.99 -5.91
C LYS A 100 12.03 2.71 -5.95
N ARG A 101 13.33 2.82 -6.21
CA ARG A 101 14.24 1.66 -6.27
C ARG A 101 14.35 0.97 -4.91
N GLU A 102 14.51 1.75 -3.85
CA GLU A 102 14.59 1.22 -2.49
C GLU A 102 13.27 0.57 -2.06
N PHE A 103 12.15 1.19 -2.39
CA PHE A 103 10.83 0.63 -2.16
C PHE A 103 10.69 -0.76 -2.83
N LEU A 104 11.05 -0.89 -4.11
CA LEU A 104 10.98 -2.17 -4.82
C LEU A 104 11.88 -3.24 -4.18
N ARG A 105 13.09 -2.84 -3.77
CA ARG A 105 14.03 -3.73 -3.09
C ARG A 105 13.48 -4.23 -1.76
N GLN A 106 12.99 -3.33 -0.92
CA GLN A 106 12.43 -3.66 0.39
C GLN A 106 11.15 -4.50 0.27
N SER A 107 10.30 -4.18 -0.70
CA SER A 107 9.07 -4.96 -0.96
C SER A 107 9.34 -6.43 -1.21
N ARG A 108 10.37 -6.76 -1.98
CA ARG A 108 10.77 -8.15 -2.24
C ARG A 108 11.26 -8.86 -0.97
N ILE A 109 12.02 -8.16 -0.13
CA ILE A 109 12.52 -8.71 1.13
C ILE A 109 11.36 -8.97 2.09
N GLU A 110 10.47 -8.01 2.25
CA GLU A 110 9.31 -8.13 3.13
C GLU A 110 8.36 -9.22 2.66
N LEU A 111 8.12 -9.33 1.37
CA LEU A 111 7.27 -10.37 0.81
C LEU A 111 7.78 -11.79 1.14
N LYS A 112 9.09 -12.01 1.07
CA LYS A 112 9.70 -13.29 1.48
C LYS A 112 9.52 -13.58 2.96
N LYS A 113 9.57 -12.57 3.81
CA LYS A 113 9.31 -12.72 5.25
C LYS A 113 7.85 -13.07 5.51
N LEU A 114 6.93 -12.35 4.85
CA LEU A 114 5.49 -12.55 4.99
C LEU A 114 5.06 -13.95 4.58
N HIS A 115 5.65 -14.52 3.53
CA HIS A 115 5.34 -15.88 3.10
C HIS A 115 5.71 -16.98 4.10
N LYS A 116 6.60 -16.70 5.06
CA LYS A 116 6.89 -17.65 6.15
C LYS A 116 5.72 -17.76 7.13
N GLU A 117 5.00 -16.67 7.34
CA GLU A 117 3.84 -16.61 8.24
C GLU A 117 2.52 -16.85 7.49
N PHE A 118 2.41 -16.28 6.30
CA PHE A 118 1.22 -16.33 5.44
C PHE A 118 1.55 -17.03 4.12
N PRO A 119 1.34 -18.36 4.01
CA PRO A 119 1.57 -19.08 2.76
C PRO A 119 0.77 -18.56 1.59
N VAL A 120 -0.41 -17.96 1.85
CA VAL A 120 -1.26 -17.36 0.83
C VAL A 120 -1.44 -15.87 1.15
N LEU A 121 -1.04 -15.01 0.22
CA LEU A 121 -1.31 -13.58 0.24
C LEU A 121 -2.27 -13.25 -0.89
N PHE A 122 -3.32 -12.48 -0.62
CA PHE A 122 -4.34 -12.13 -1.58
C PHE A 122 -4.96 -10.76 -1.33
N ASN A 123 -5.59 -10.18 -2.32
CA ASN A 123 -6.55 -9.09 -2.19
C ASN A 123 -7.25 -8.85 -3.54
N TYR A 124 -7.98 -7.75 -3.60
CA TYR A 124 -8.71 -7.25 -4.77
C TYR A 124 -8.16 -5.87 -5.13
N ILE A 125 -8.09 -5.57 -6.41
CA ILE A 125 -7.58 -4.28 -6.90
C ILE A 125 -8.51 -3.73 -7.98
N ASP A 126 -8.80 -2.43 -7.92
CA ASP A 126 -9.57 -1.75 -8.96
C ASP A 126 -8.87 -1.89 -10.32
N ALA A 127 -9.63 -2.31 -11.33
CA ALA A 127 -9.08 -2.51 -12.68
C ALA A 127 -8.49 -1.23 -13.31
N ARG A 128 -8.84 -0.05 -12.80
CA ARG A 128 -8.29 1.25 -13.21
C ARG A 128 -6.91 1.53 -12.64
N ASN A 129 -6.52 0.89 -11.56
CA ASN A 129 -5.24 1.12 -10.87
C ASN A 129 -4.09 0.37 -11.57
N THR A 130 -3.81 0.75 -12.81
CA THR A 130 -2.88 0.04 -13.70
C THR A 130 -1.43 0.07 -13.22
N VAL A 131 -1.00 1.13 -12.55
CA VAL A 131 0.35 1.24 -11.98
C VAL A 131 0.54 0.20 -10.88
N HIS A 132 -0.44 0.07 -9.99
CA HIS A 132 -0.41 -0.92 -8.92
C HIS A 132 -0.49 -2.35 -9.46
N LEU A 133 -1.30 -2.60 -10.50
CA LEU A 133 -1.36 -3.89 -11.19
C LEU A 133 0.00 -4.32 -11.74
N ARG A 134 0.74 -3.41 -12.39
CA ARG A 134 2.10 -3.69 -12.89
C ARG A 134 3.06 -4.03 -11.76
N TRP A 135 2.99 -3.31 -10.65
CA TRP A 135 3.80 -3.59 -9.47
C TRP A 135 3.50 -4.96 -8.89
N LEU A 136 2.23 -5.33 -8.74
CA LEU A 136 1.81 -6.65 -8.26
C LEU A 136 2.35 -7.77 -9.16
N THR A 137 2.23 -7.62 -10.47
CA THR A 137 2.78 -8.58 -11.45
C THR A 137 4.30 -8.70 -11.31
N PHE A 138 5.01 -7.59 -11.18
CA PHE A 138 6.45 -7.56 -10.95
C PHE A 138 6.85 -8.26 -9.64
N MET A 139 6.04 -8.14 -8.59
CA MET A 139 6.24 -8.81 -7.32
C MET A 139 5.87 -10.30 -7.33
N GLY A 140 5.36 -10.81 -8.44
CA GLY A 140 5.03 -12.22 -8.63
C GLY A 140 3.63 -12.61 -8.18
N PHE A 141 2.73 -11.67 -8.01
CA PHE A 141 1.31 -11.97 -7.81
C PHE A 141 0.66 -12.39 -9.12
N THR A 142 -0.31 -13.28 -9.03
CA THR A 142 -1.10 -13.78 -10.15
C THR A 142 -2.52 -13.26 -10.06
N ILE A 143 -3.05 -12.73 -11.15
CA ILE A 143 -4.47 -12.41 -11.28
C ILE A 143 -5.23 -13.73 -11.51
N ILE A 144 -6.16 -14.06 -10.63
CA ILE A 144 -6.91 -15.31 -10.70
C ILE A 144 -8.36 -15.13 -11.15
N LYS A 145 -8.91 -13.93 -11.02
CA LYS A 145 -10.29 -13.67 -11.42
C LYS A 145 -10.51 -12.18 -11.65
N LYS A 146 -11.40 -11.87 -12.61
CA LYS A 146 -11.98 -10.56 -12.79
C LYS A 146 -13.41 -10.57 -12.28
N HIS A 147 -13.72 -9.71 -11.34
CA HIS A 147 -15.07 -9.47 -10.85
C HIS A 147 -15.63 -8.25 -11.57
N GLU A 148 -16.63 -8.44 -12.42
CA GLU A 148 -17.19 -7.34 -13.25
C GLU A 148 -17.96 -6.31 -12.43
N THR A 149 -18.58 -6.74 -11.32
CA THR A 149 -19.33 -5.89 -10.39
C THR A 149 -18.86 -6.16 -8.98
N PHE A 150 -18.04 -5.28 -8.44
CA PHE A 150 -17.42 -5.47 -7.13
C PHE A 150 -17.48 -4.19 -6.30
N GLY A 151 -17.63 -4.35 -4.99
CA GLY A 151 -17.57 -3.25 -4.02
C GLY A 151 -18.77 -2.31 -4.08
N TYR A 152 -18.59 -1.18 -3.42
CA TYR A 152 -19.62 -0.16 -3.25
C TYR A 152 -20.12 0.43 -4.59
N GLU A 153 -19.19 0.72 -5.51
CA GLU A 153 -19.54 1.26 -6.82
C GLU A 153 -19.94 0.20 -7.86
N GLY A 154 -19.80 -1.10 -7.56
CA GLY A 154 -20.09 -2.17 -8.52
C GLY A 154 -19.20 -2.13 -9.76
N ARG A 155 -17.91 -1.80 -9.61
CA ARG A 155 -16.93 -1.66 -10.70
C ARG A 155 -16.11 -2.92 -10.89
N PRO A 156 -15.40 -3.06 -12.04
CA PRO A 156 -14.50 -4.17 -12.25
C PRO A 156 -13.29 -4.13 -11.29
N PHE A 157 -13.06 -5.24 -10.60
CA PHE A 157 -11.88 -5.49 -9.75
C PHE A 157 -11.22 -6.80 -10.17
N TYR A 158 -9.91 -6.85 -10.05
CA TYR A 158 -9.15 -8.08 -10.18
C TYR A 158 -8.86 -8.67 -8.80
N GLU A 159 -9.03 -9.96 -8.68
CA GLU A 159 -8.56 -10.75 -7.54
C GLU A 159 -7.16 -11.27 -7.83
N PHE A 160 -6.22 -11.02 -6.93
CA PHE A 160 -4.83 -11.45 -7.07
C PHE A 160 -4.37 -12.27 -5.89
N VAL A 161 -3.46 -13.19 -6.13
CA VAL A 161 -2.91 -14.09 -5.13
C VAL A 161 -1.42 -14.32 -5.38
N LYS A 162 -0.70 -14.59 -4.29
CA LYS A 162 0.65 -15.14 -4.31
C LYS A 162 0.75 -16.27 -3.30
N ILE A 163 1.28 -17.40 -3.77
CA ILE A 163 1.52 -18.63 -3.00
C ILE A 163 3.02 -18.86 -2.85
#